data_faf4ad7c4aee3486b1eeddc58bdb3dfa
#
_entry.id   faf4ad7c4aee3486b1eeddc58bdb3dfa
#
_cell.length_a   1.000
_cell.length_b   1.000
_cell.length_c   1.000
_cell.angle_alpha   90.00
_cell.angle_beta   90.00
_cell.angle_gamma   90.00
#
_symmetry.space_group_name_H-M   'P 1'
#
loop_
_entity.id
_entity.type
_entity.pdbx_description
1 polymer ?
#
loop_
_entity_poly.entity_id
_entity_poly.type
_entity_poly.pdbx_seq_one_letter_code
_entity_poly.pdbx_strand_id
1 'polypeptide(L)'
;MRYYSAPRRALRGVRQLLYPRRCPFCNAVLGSIRTCPDCAEEVDRLRRKPGIRLDASQHYLGGLSGAAAPFRYEGCVRRAILRAKYQAAPWTAVELGVVLAELAFGSEVRMRDAEPVPQRVEGARLGYDCIVPVPASSRRRGYNVPERMAQPLAEALDLPLETKALGPARRKNRQAGLPFEQRLANVAGAFRVQDPDLIEGRRVLLVDDVITTGATAAACAQALLSAGAESVFAVAVATVEFPPIAQPTLPLQEDADEEI
;
A
#
# COMPACT_ATOMS: atom_id res chain seq x y z
N MET A 1 6.43 -19.11 -5.08
CA MET A 1 6.41 -19.74 -3.72
C MET A 1 5.01 -19.65 -3.18
N ARG A 2 4.34 -20.78 -2.89
CA ARG A 2 3.00 -20.77 -2.33
C ARG A 2 3.06 -20.22 -0.91
N TYR A 3 2.18 -19.29 -0.54
CA TYR A 3 2.02 -18.73 0.82
C TYR A 3 1.87 -19.77 1.88
N TYR A 4 1.34 -20.90 1.48
CA TYR A 4 1.08 -22.03 2.30
C TYR A 4 1.69 -23.23 1.59
N SER A 5 2.96 -23.52 1.94
CA SER A 5 3.58 -24.78 1.55
C SER A 5 2.65 -25.92 1.94
N ALA A 6 2.22 -26.69 0.96
CA ALA A 6 1.34 -27.80 1.20
C ALA A 6 2.03 -28.85 2.09
N PRO A 7 1.50 -29.10 3.26
CA PRO A 7 1.22 -30.47 3.60
C PRO A 7 -0.17 -30.66 4.22
N ARG A 8 -0.95 -31.58 3.62
CA ARG A 8 -1.89 -32.43 4.30
C ARG A 8 -3.24 -31.82 4.68
N ARG A 9 -4.25 -32.11 3.86
CA ARG A 9 -5.67 -31.75 4.04
C ARG A 9 -6.22 -32.04 5.45
N ALA A 10 -5.77 -33.12 6.12
CA ALA A 10 -6.21 -33.48 7.47
C ALA A 10 -5.74 -32.48 8.56
N LEU A 11 -4.51 -31.97 8.49
CA LEU A 11 -4.01 -30.97 9.44
C LEU A 11 -4.69 -29.59 9.28
N ARG A 12 -5.25 -29.30 8.10
CA ARG A 12 -5.91 -28.03 7.82
C ARG A 12 -7.27 -27.92 8.52
N GLY A 13 -8.05 -29.00 8.60
CA GLY A 13 -9.31 -29.02 9.37
C GLY A 13 -9.09 -28.75 10.86
N VAL A 14 -8.06 -29.38 11.44
CA VAL A 14 -7.68 -29.16 12.84
C VAL A 14 -7.15 -27.73 13.06
N ARG A 15 -6.38 -27.20 12.12
CA ARG A 15 -5.89 -25.82 12.18
C ARG A 15 -7.03 -24.81 12.17
N GLN A 16 -8.08 -25.04 11.38
CA GLN A 16 -9.25 -24.16 11.31
C GLN A 16 -10.09 -24.18 12.61
N LEU A 17 -10.11 -25.30 13.32
CA LEU A 17 -10.76 -25.40 14.63
C LEU A 17 -9.98 -24.60 15.70
N LEU A 18 -8.65 -24.65 15.65
CA LEU A 18 -7.79 -23.96 16.63
C LEU A 18 -7.52 -22.50 16.26
N TYR A 19 -7.38 -22.22 14.96
CA TYR A 19 -7.08 -20.89 14.42
C TYR A 19 -8.01 -20.57 13.24
N PRO A 20 -9.31 -20.33 13.52
CA PRO A 20 -10.25 -20.01 12.46
C PRO A 20 -9.88 -18.70 11.78
N ARG A 21 -10.13 -18.63 10.47
CA ARG A 21 -10.00 -17.38 9.72
C ARG A 21 -10.85 -16.28 10.36
N ARG A 22 -10.29 -15.10 10.45
CA ARG A 22 -10.92 -13.93 11.06
C ARG A 22 -11.07 -12.79 10.06
N CYS A 23 -12.09 -11.95 10.27
CA CYS A 23 -12.27 -10.75 9.48
C CYS A 23 -11.08 -9.79 9.64
N PRO A 24 -10.46 -9.33 8.54
CA PRO A 24 -9.37 -8.36 8.62
C PRO A 24 -9.81 -7.02 9.23
N PHE A 25 -11.11 -6.69 9.19
CA PHE A 25 -11.63 -5.41 9.67
C PHE A 25 -12.08 -5.43 11.13
N CYS A 26 -12.90 -6.37 11.56
CA CYS A 26 -13.45 -6.43 12.93
C CYS A 26 -12.87 -7.55 13.80
N ASN A 27 -12.11 -8.50 13.22
CA ASN A 27 -11.55 -9.66 13.90
C ASN A 27 -12.57 -10.75 14.28
N ALA A 28 -13.83 -10.64 13.90
CA ALA A 28 -14.81 -11.73 14.08
C ALA A 28 -14.39 -12.99 13.32
N VAL A 29 -14.76 -14.15 13.83
CA VAL A 29 -14.49 -15.43 13.17
C VAL A 29 -15.34 -15.55 11.92
N LEU A 30 -14.72 -15.80 10.78
CA LEU A 30 -15.37 -15.94 9.47
C LEU A 30 -15.43 -17.40 8.99
N GLY A 31 -14.45 -18.22 9.35
CA GLY A 31 -14.33 -19.56 8.77
C GLY A 31 -14.27 -19.48 7.23
N SER A 32 -15.24 -20.11 6.56
CA SER A 32 -15.32 -20.15 5.08
C SER A 32 -16.08 -18.97 4.46
N ILE A 33 -16.66 -18.06 5.24
CA ILE A 33 -17.41 -16.92 4.72
C ILE A 33 -16.42 -15.90 4.13
N ARG A 34 -16.61 -15.50 2.87
CA ARG A 34 -15.70 -14.59 2.18
C ARG A 34 -15.71 -13.20 2.81
N THR A 35 -16.87 -12.61 2.98
CA THR A 35 -17.07 -11.24 3.44
C THR A 35 -17.79 -11.23 4.78
N CYS A 36 -17.32 -10.45 5.72
CA CYS A 36 -17.95 -10.29 7.02
C CYS A 36 -19.26 -9.49 6.88
N PRO A 37 -20.41 -10.03 7.23
CA PRO A 37 -21.69 -9.31 7.15
C PRO A 37 -21.70 -8.07 8.04
N ASP A 38 -21.10 -8.13 9.24
CA ASP A 38 -21.09 -7.04 10.21
C ASP A 38 -20.26 -5.83 9.75
N CYS A 39 -19.26 -6.07 8.85
CA CYS A 39 -18.40 -5.00 8.33
C CYS A 39 -18.82 -4.50 6.95
N ALA A 40 -19.69 -5.21 6.24
CA ALA A 40 -19.95 -4.96 4.83
C ALA A 40 -20.36 -3.51 4.54
N GLU A 41 -21.28 -2.97 5.33
CA GLU A 41 -21.77 -1.60 5.17
C GLU A 41 -20.69 -0.55 5.49
N GLU A 42 -19.95 -0.70 6.61
CA GLU A 42 -18.87 0.23 6.97
C GLU A 42 -17.74 0.18 5.93
N VAL A 43 -17.37 -1.01 5.47
CA VAL A 43 -16.35 -1.19 4.44
C VAL A 43 -16.76 -0.54 3.12
N ASP A 44 -18.01 -0.74 2.66
CA ASP A 44 -18.51 -0.10 1.44
C ASP A 44 -18.55 1.42 1.54
N ARG A 45 -18.99 1.96 2.68
CA ARG A 45 -18.97 3.41 2.95
C ARG A 45 -17.56 4.01 2.93
N LEU A 46 -16.56 3.26 3.38
CA LEU A 46 -15.17 3.70 3.40
C LEU A 46 -14.46 3.55 2.05
N ARG A 47 -15.07 2.86 1.07
CA ARG A 47 -14.52 2.78 -0.29
C ARG A 47 -14.51 4.15 -0.96
N ARG A 48 -13.42 4.43 -1.64
CA ARG A 48 -13.31 5.65 -2.47
C ARG A 48 -14.01 5.41 -3.80
N LYS A 49 -15.04 6.20 -4.06
CA LYS A 49 -15.84 6.17 -5.28
C LYS A 49 -15.98 7.61 -5.81
N PRO A 50 -15.97 7.84 -7.13
CA PRO A 50 -15.94 6.84 -8.21
C PRO A 50 -14.55 6.31 -8.54
N GLY A 51 -13.46 6.86 -8.01
CA GLY A 51 -12.10 6.49 -8.37
C GLY A 51 -11.19 6.27 -7.16
N ILE A 52 -10.18 5.41 -7.35
CA ILE A 52 -9.19 5.09 -6.32
C ILE A 52 -7.86 5.84 -6.50
N ARG A 53 -7.66 6.54 -7.62
CA ARG A 53 -6.44 7.33 -7.84
C ARG A 53 -6.36 8.50 -6.86
N LEU A 54 -5.15 8.79 -6.42
CA LEU A 54 -4.88 9.92 -5.53
C LEU A 54 -4.68 11.18 -6.35
N ASP A 55 -5.17 12.29 -5.80
CA ASP A 55 -5.01 13.61 -6.39
C ASP A 55 -3.70 14.26 -5.92
N ALA A 56 -2.90 14.73 -6.87
CA ALA A 56 -1.65 15.42 -6.59
C ALA A 56 -1.86 16.79 -5.90
N SER A 57 -3.08 17.35 -5.94
CA SER A 57 -3.42 18.54 -5.17
C SER A 57 -3.54 18.29 -3.65
N GLN A 58 -3.76 17.04 -3.27
CA GLN A 58 -3.93 16.63 -1.86
C GLN A 58 -2.72 15.83 -1.34
N HIS A 59 -1.90 15.28 -2.23
CA HIS A 59 -0.80 14.39 -1.87
C HIS A 59 0.49 14.79 -2.59
N TYR A 60 1.60 14.67 -1.88
CA TYR A 60 2.91 14.84 -2.47
C TYR A 60 3.31 13.58 -3.24
N LEU A 61 3.16 13.61 -4.55
CA LEU A 61 3.42 12.48 -5.46
C LEU A 61 4.71 12.65 -6.27
N GLY A 62 5.68 13.46 -5.78
CA GLY A 62 6.93 13.71 -6.48
C GLY A 62 7.69 12.43 -6.84
N GLY A 63 8.05 12.27 -8.12
CA GLY A 63 8.72 11.07 -8.64
C GLY A 63 7.81 9.87 -8.88
N LEU A 64 6.53 9.95 -8.53
CA LEU A 64 5.57 8.90 -8.84
C LEU A 64 4.85 9.19 -10.16
N SER A 65 4.64 8.18 -10.99
CA SER A 65 3.75 8.24 -12.16
C SER A 65 2.27 8.29 -11.77
N GLY A 66 1.99 8.05 -10.51
CA GLY A 66 0.68 8.13 -9.87
C GLY A 66 0.61 7.30 -8.60
N ALA A 67 -0.52 7.43 -7.90
CA ALA A 67 -0.79 6.61 -6.72
C ALA A 67 -2.28 6.24 -6.65
N ALA A 68 -2.60 5.15 -5.94
CA ALA A 68 -3.97 4.70 -5.75
C ALA A 68 -4.18 4.08 -4.36
N ALA A 69 -5.39 4.27 -3.83
CA ALA A 69 -5.83 3.62 -2.60
C ALA A 69 -7.35 3.43 -2.63
N PRO A 70 -7.89 2.21 -2.43
CA PRO A 70 -9.31 1.95 -2.52
C PRO A 70 -10.12 2.45 -1.32
N PHE A 71 -9.49 2.73 -0.17
CA PHE A 71 -10.20 3.12 1.03
C PHE A 71 -9.75 4.46 1.62
N ARG A 72 -10.65 5.10 2.39
CA ARG A 72 -10.28 6.13 3.36
C ARG A 72 -9.69 5.48 4.61
N TYR A 73 -8.66 6.11 5.17
CA TYR A 73 -7.97 5.63 6.38
C TYR A 73 -8.76 5.98 7.64
N GLU A 74 -9.93 5.38 7.79
CA GLU A 74 -10.89 5.63 8.87
C GLU A 74 -11.50 4.33 9.40
N GLY A 75 -12.28 4.41 10.46
CA GLY A 75 -13.15 3.36 10.95
C GLY A 75 -12.50 1.96 11.03
N CYS A 76 -13.17 0.96 10.48
CA CYS A 76 -12.72 -0.43 10.49
C CYS A 76 -11.45 -0.65 9.65
N VAL A 77 -11.24 0.12 8.57
CA VAL A 77 -10.03 0.04 7.73
C VAL A 77 -8.80 0.49 8.54
N ARG A 78 -8.90 1.62 9.24
CA ARG A 78 -7.82 2.09 10.13
C ARG A 78 -7.53 1.06 11.23
N ARG A 79 -8.58 0.50 11.86
CA ARG A 79 -8.40 -0.55 12.90
C ARG A 79 -7.69 -1.79 12.35
N ALA A 80 -8.03 -2.24 11.13
CA ALA A 80 -7.39 -3.37 10.47
C ALA A 80 -5.88 -3.14 10.24
N ILE A 81 -5.51 -1.99 9.70
CA ILE A 81 -4.11 -1.63 9.44
C ILE A 81 -3.32 -1.50 10.75
N LEU A 82 -3.91 -0.89 11.79
CA LEU A 82 -3.28 -0.81 13.12
C LEU A 82 -3.10 -2.19 13.76
N ARG A 83 -4.06 -3.12 13.57
CA ARG A 83 -3.93 -4.51 14.00
C ARG A 83 -2.76 -5.19 13.32
N ALA A 84 -2.65 -5.08 11.99
CA ALA A 84 -1.52 -5.60 11.24
C ALA A 84 -0.19 -4.98 11.70
N LYS A 85 -0.18 -3.71 12.09
CA LYS A 85 1.04 -3.01 12.54
C LYS A 85 1.45 -3.35 13.98
N TYR A 86 0.51 -3.54 14.90
CA TYR A 86 0.82 -3.48 16.34
C TYR A 86 0.35 -4.68 17.15
N GLN A 87 -0.44 -5.60 16.60
CA GLN A 87 -1.05 -6.72 17.34
C GLN A 87 -0.51 -8.09 16.90
N ALA A 88 0.70 -8.16 16.35
CA ALA A 88 1.32 -9.41 15.86
C ALA A 88 0.40 -10.25 14.95
N ALA A 89 -0.39 -9.59 14.09
CA ALA A 89 -1.36 -10.21 13.21
C ALA A 89 -0.94 -10.11 11.71
N PRO A 90 0.15 -10.78 11.29
CA PRO A 90 0.62 -10.71 9.91
C PRO A 90 -0.40 -11.24 8.90
N TRP A 91 -1.29 -12.14 9.31
CA TRP A 91 -2.39 -12.64 8.49
C TRP A 91 -3.38 -11.53 8.09
N THR A 92 -3.59 -10.50 8.94
CA THR A 92 -4.41 -9.34 8.59
C THR A 92 -3.81 -8.58 7.41
N ALA A 93 -2.49 -8.44 7.35
CA ALA A 93 -1.82 -7.79 6.23
C ALA A 93 -2.00 -8.59 4.93
N VAL A 94 -1.90 -9.92 4.97
CA VAL A 94 -2.16 -10.78 3.81
C VAL A 94 -3.59 -10.62 3.32
N GLU A 95 -4.59 -10.68 4.20
CA GLU A 95 -6.00 -10.48 3.84
C GLU A 95 -6.26 -9.09 3.24
N LEU A 96 -5.63 -8.04 3.79
CA LEU A 96 -5.72 -6.69 3.22
C LEU A 96 -5.07 -6.61 1.84
N GLY A 97 -4.00 -7.36 1.59
CA GLY A 97 -3.39 -7.49 0.28
C GLY A 97 -4.29 -8.18 -0.74
N VAL A 98 -5.07 -9.20 -0.32
CA VAL A 98 -6.10 -9.82 -1.18
C VAL A 98 -7.18 -8.81 -1.54
N VAL A 99 -7.67 -8.04 -0.56
CA VAL A 99 -8.64 -6.96 -0.80
C VAL A 99 -8.07 -5.90 -1.75
N LEU A 100 -6.80 -5.57 -1.63
CA LEU A 100 -6.13 -4.63 -2.52
C LEU A 100 -6.03 -5.18 -3.95
N ALA A 101 -5.70 -6.46 -4.14
CA ALA A 101 -5.70 -7.11 -5.44
C ALA A 101 -7.08 -7.08 -6.11
N GLU A 102 -8.13 -7.32 -5.33
CA GLU A 102 -9.52 -7.25 -5.82
C GLU A 102 -9.91 -5.83 -6.23
N LEU A 103 -9.71 -4.85 -5.36
CA LEU A 103 -10.27 -3.50 -5.54
C LEU A 103 -9.45 -2.61 -6.45
N ALA A 104 -8.13 -2.78 -6.47
CA ALA A 104 -7.24 -1.94 -7.28
C ALA A 104 -6.93 -2.55 -8.66
N PHE A 105 -6.98 -3.88 -8.78
CA PHE A 105 -6.57 -4.58 -10.00
C PHE A 105 -7.66 -5.49 -10.59
N GLY A 106 -8.84 -5.55 -9.97
CA GLY A 106 -9.96 -6.34 -10.49
C GLY A 106 -9.79 -7.86 -10.38
N SER A 107 -8.88 -8.33 -9.52
CA SER A 107 -8.67 -9.77 -9.32
C SER A 107 -9.91 -10.41 -8.68
N GLU A 108 -10.45 -11.45 -9.30
CA GLU A 108 -11.45 -12.28 -8.62
C GLU A 108 -10.85 -12.96 -7.41
N VAL A 109 -11.63 -13.09 -6.34
CA VAL A 109 -11.21 -13.80 -5.13
C VAL A 109 -12.04 -15.06 -4.94
N ARG A 110 -11.38 -16.21 -4.89
CA ARG A 110 -12.02 -17.51 -4.63
C ARG A 110 -11.62 -18.06 -3.26
N MET A 111 -12.58 -18.64 -2.57
CA MET A 111 -12.30 -19.32 -1.33
C MET A 111 -11.70 -20.71 -1.59
N ARG A 112 -10.50 -20.96 -1.08
CA ARG A 112 -9.83 -22.26 -1.15
C ARG A 112 -9.37 -22.68 0.25
N ASP A 113 -9.89 -23.79 0.74
CA ASP A 113 -9.58 -24.29 2.09
C ASP A 113 -9.82 -23.20 3.18
N ALA A 114 -10.93 -22.45 3.05
CA ALA A 114 -11.33 -21.30 3.89
C ALA A 114 -10.34 -20.10 3.85
N GLU A 115 -9.46 -20.03 2.88
CA GLU A 115 -8.56 -18.88 2.65
C GLU A 115 -8.97 -18.16 1.36
N PRO A 116 -9.03 -16.83 1.35
CA PRO A 116 -9.30 -16.07 0.13
C PRO A 116 -8.05 -16.04 -0.74
N VAL A 117 -8.17 -16.55 -1.96
CA VAL A 117 -7.08 -16.61 -2.93
C VAL A 117 -7.42 -15.71 -4.11
N PRO A 118 -6.65 -14.67 -4.37
CA PRO A 118 -6.84 -13.85 -5.55
C PRO A 118 -6.50 -14.67 -6.81
N GLN A 119 -7.30 -14.52 -7.85
CA GLN A 119 -7.07 -15.16 -9.13
C GLN A 119 -6.19 -14.27 -9.98
N ARG A 120 -5.41 -14.89 -10.89
CA ARG A 120 -4.58 -14.14 -11.82
C ARG A 120 -5.45 -13.22 -12.68
N VAL A 121 -5.01 -12.00 -12.86
CA VAL A 121 -5.66 -11.03 -13.75
C VAL A 121 -5.25 -11.36 -15.17
N GLU A 122 -6.18 -11.94 -15.96
CA GLU A 122 -5.94 -12.33 -17.33
C GLU A 122 -5.89 -11.11 -18.26
N GLY A 123 -4.99 -11.15 -19.25
CA GLY A 123 -4.91 -10.17 -20.35
C GLY A 123 -4.51 -8.76 -19.92
N ALA A 124 -4.24 -8.52 -18.66
CA ALA A 124 -3.85 -7.21 -18.18
C ALA A 124 -2.39 -6.95 -18.52
N ARG A 125 -2.11 -6.14 -19.52
CA ARG A 125 -0.84 -5.41 -19.61
C ARG A 125 -0.84 -4.33 -18.56
N LEU A 126 -0.53 -4.69 -17.32
CA LEU A 126 -0.61 -3.79 -16.17
C LEU A 126 0.40 -2.63 -16.23
N GLY A 127 1.37 -2.74 -17.14
CA GLY A 127 2.41 -1.73 -17.25
C GLY A 127 3.39 -1.74 -16.08
N TYR A 128 3.53 -2.86 -15.35
CA TYR A 128 4.51 -3.07 -14.27
C TYR A 128 5.35 -4.30 -14.53
N ASP A 129 6.60 -4.27 -14.09
CA ASP A 129 7.57 -5.35 -14.28
C ASP A 129 7.94 -6.03 -12.95
N CYS A 130 7.79 -5.34 -11.82
CA CYS A 130 8.01 -5.90 -10.49
C CYS A 130 7.21 -5.16 -9.41
N ILE A 131 7.12 -5.80 -8.24
CA ILE A 131 6.51 -5.23 -7.03
C ILE A 131 7.61 -5.01 -6.00
N VAL A 132 7.65 -3.81 -5.43
CA VAL A 132 8.57 -3.44 -4.34
C VAL A 132 7.75 -2.98 -3.14
N PRO A 133 7.88 -3.61 -1.96
CA PRO A 133 7.23 -3.12 -0.75
C PRO A 133 8.02 -1.97 -0.13
N VAL A 134 7.32 -0.98 0.41
CA VAL A 134 7.95 0.06 1.24
C VAL A 134 8.61 -0.61 2.45
N PRO A 135 9.87 -0.28 2.78
CA PRO A 135 10.59 -0.88 3.89
C PRO A 135 9.95 -0.58 5.25
N ALA A 136 9.98 -1.55 6.16
CA ALA A 136 9.45 -1.37 7.50
C ALA A 136 10.17 -0.24 8.26
N SER A 137 9.40 0.65 8.87
CA SER A 137 9.92 1.72 9.73
C SER A 137 10.50 1.21 11.06
N SER A 138 10.17 -0.02 11.47
CA SER A 138 10.63 -0.64 12.72
C SER A 138 10.93 -2.13 12.53
N ARG A 139 12.12 -2.55 12.99
CA ARG A 139 12.52 -3.97 13.02
C ARG A 139 11.90 -4.77 14.17
N ARG A 140 11.36 -4.08 15.19
CA ARG A 140 10.81 -4.74 16.40
C ARG A 140 9.62 -5.65 16.13
N ARG A 141 8.91 -5.47 15.00
CA ARG A 141 7.70 -6.20 14.65
C ARG A 141 7.96 -7.62 14.14
N GLY A 142 9.17 -7.91 13.65
CA GLY A 142 9.54 -9.20 13.08
C GLY A 142 9.00 -9.46 11.65
N TYR A 143 8.17 -8.57 11.10
CA TYR A 143 7.68 -8.60 9.71
C TYR A 143 7.40 -7.21 9.18
N ASN A 144 7.37 -7.08 7.86
CA ASN A 144 6.99 -5.88 7.12
C ASN A 144 5.53 -5.98 6.65
N VAL A 145 4.67 -5.02 7.03
CA VAL A 145 3.25 -5.01 6.66
C VAL A 145 3.07 -4.83 5.15
N PRO A 146 3.67 -3.82 4.48
CA PRO A 146 3.66 -3.71 3.02
C PRO A 146 4.13 -4.97 2.29
N GLU A 147 5.18 -5.64 2.78
CA GLU A 147 5.66 -6.89 2.19
C GLU A 147 4.60 -8.00 2.27
N ARG A 148 3.95 -8.16 3.43
CA ARG A 148 2.87 -9.16 3.59
C ARG A 148 1.68 -8.87 2.70
N MET A 149 1.34 -7.59 2.51
CA MET A 149 0.28 -7.17 1.58
C MET A 149 0.66 -7.39 0.12
N ALA A 150 1.92 -7.13 -0.23
CA ALA A 150 2.42 -7.29 -1.60
C ALA A 150 2.43 -8.75 -2.07
N GLN A 151 2.48 -9.69 -1.13
CA GLN A 151 2.52 -11.10 -1.47
C GLN A 151 1.30 -11.55 -2.33
N PRO A 152 0.00 -11.43 -1.91
CA PRO A 152 -1.13 -11.81 -2.76
C PRO A 152 -1.24 -10.98 -4.03
N LEU A 153 -0.73 -9.75 -4.05
CA LEU A 153 -0.63 -8.95 -5.26
C LEU A 153 0.31 -9.59 -6.27
N ALA A 154 1.49 -10.06 -5.84
CA ALA A 154 2.46 -10.71 -6.70
C ALA A 154 1.88 -11.99 -7.34
N GLU A 155 1.09 -12.77 -6.59
CA GLU A 155 0.38 -13.93 -7.14
C GLU A 155 -0.72 -13.53 -8.14
N ALA A 156 -1.54 -12.51 -7.79
CA ALA A 156 -2.62 -12.03 -8.64
C ALA A 156 -2.13 -11.41 -9.96
N LEU A 157 -1.03 -10.67 -9.91
CA LEU A 157 -0.49 -9.94 -11.04
C LEU A 157 0.58 -10.73 -11.82
N ASP A 158 1.01 -11.87 -11.30
CA ASP A 158 2.11 -12.67 -11.86
C ASP A 158 3.41 -11.88 -12.01
N LEU A 159 3.72 -11.07 -11.01
CA LEU A 159 4.90 -10.21 -10.99
C LEU A 159 5.91 -10.66 -9.92
N PRO A 160 7.21 -10.53 -10.17
CA PRO A 160 8.23 -10.75 -9.15
C PRO A 160 8.06 -9.77 -7.99
N LEU A 161 8.25 -10.29 -6.75
CA LEU A 161 8.21 -9.52 -5.52
C LEU A 161 9.63 -9.30 -5.01
N GLU A 162 10.13 -8.07 -5.16
CA GLU A 162 11.51 -7.68 -4.86
C GLU A 162 11.62 -7.11 -3.43
N THR A 163 11.56 -7.97 -2.44
CA THR A 163 11.56 -7.56 -1.00
C THR A 163 12.88 -6.98 -0.52
N LYS A 164 13.97 -7.20 -1.25
CA LYS A 164 15.32 -6.73 -0.91
C LYS A 164 15.78 -5.54 -1.75
N ALA A 165 15.02 -5.14 -2.77
CA ALA A 165 15.41 -4.07 -3.67
C ALA A 165 15.58 -2.73 -2.94
N LEU A 166 14.70 -2.42 -1.99
CA LEU A 166 14.67 -1.14 -1.28
C LEU A 166 14.89 -1.33 0.23
N GLY A 167 15.71 -0.50 0.81
CA GLY A 167 15.97 -0.51 2.25
C GLY A 167 16.21 0.88 2.84
N PRO A 168 16.25 1.01 4.17
CA PRO A 168 16.58 2.28 4.80
C PRO A 168 18.01 2.66 4.47
N ALA A 169 18.23 3.94 4.17
CA ALA A 169 19.58 4.50 4.09
C ALA A 169 20.23 4.48 5.50
N ARG A 170 21.56 4.37 5.58
CA ARG A 170 22.27 4.47 6.85
C ARG A 170 21.99 5.84 7.47
N ARG A 171 21.42 5.86 8.68
CA ARG A 171 20.93 7.04 9.38
C ARG A 171 21.97 8.15 9.51
N LYS A 172 21.58 9.39 9.11
CA LYS A 172 21.94 10.61 9.84
C LYS A 172 20.74 10.95 10.75
N ASN A 173 21.03 11.32 11.99
CA ASN A 173 20.16 11.58 13.13
C ASN A 173 18.68 11.98 12.85
N ARG A 174 17.75 11.22 13.45
CA ARG A 174 16.35 11.64 13.62
C ARG A 174 16.29 12.74 14.68
N GLN A 175 15.89 13.94 14.30
CA GLN A 175 15.38 14.94 15.23
C GLN A 175 13.85 14.83 15.28
N ALA A 176 13.29 14.63 16.47
CA ALA A 176 11.86 14.62 16.70
C ALA A 176 11.35 16.07 16.77
N GLY A 177 10.16 16.34 16.18
CA GLY A 177 9.47 17.62 16.39
C GLY A 177 9.48 18.61 15.24
N LEU A 178 9.76 18.21 13.98
CA LEU A 178 9.92 19.14 12.87
C LEU A 178 8.58 19.44 12.12
N PRO A 179 8.39 20.69 11.59
CA PRO A 179 7.30 21.10 10.72
C PRO A 179 7.17 20.25 9.44
N PHE A 180 6.01 20.32 8.76
CA PHE A 180 5.67 19.51 7.59
C PHE A 180 6.72 19.56 6.45
N GLU A 181 7.22 20.75 6.12
CA GLU A 181 8.26 20.94 5.09
C GLU A 181 9.58 20.28 5.46
N GLN A 182 9.94 20.31 6.75
CA GLN A 182 11.13 19.63 7.24
C GLN A 182 10.95 18.11 7.34
N ARG A 183 9.71 17.59 7.42
CA ARG A 183 9.44 16.15 7.28
C ARG A 183 9.68 15.67 5.86
N LEU A 184 9.32 16.45 4.84
CA LEU A 184 9.64 16.16 3.43
C LEU A 184 11.16 16.11 3.22
N ALA A 185 11.89 17.10 3.73
CA ALA A 185 13.36 17.15 3.65
C ALA A 185 14.04 15.99 4.41
N ASN A 186 13.47 15.55 5.54
CA ASN A 186 14.00 14.44 6.33
C ASN A 186 13.69 13.06 5.72
N VAL A 187 12.72 12.95 4.84
CA VAL A 187 12.40 11.71 4.11
C VAL A 187 13.20 11.61 2.82
N ALA A 188 13.65 12.75 2.25
CA ALA A 188 14.61 12.77 1.15
C ALA A 188 15.91 12.06 1.59
N GLY A 189 16.30 11.01 0.85
CA GLY A 189 17.48 10.18 1.21
C GLY A 189 17.27 9.21 2.38
N ALA A 190 16.02 9.02 2.87
CA ALA A 190 15.73 8.03 3.91
C ALA A 190 15.80 6.58 3.41
N PHE A 191 15.68 6.37 2.11
CA PHE A 191 15.70 5.07 1.45
C PHE A 191 16.82 4.99 0.43
N ARG A 192 17.28 3.76 0.17
CA ARG A 192 18.23 3.46 -0.90
C ARG A 192 17.91 2.11 -1.53
N VAL A 193 18.18 1.98 -2.81
CA VAL A 193 18.18 0.69 -3.49
C VAL A 193 19.40 -0.11 -3.01
N GLN A 194 19.18 -1.37 -2.67
CA GLN A 194 20.24 -2.27 -2.19
C GLN A 194 20.84 -3.09 -3.33
N ASP A 195 20.04 -3.38 -4.33
CA ASP A 195 20.41 -4.14 -5.52
C ASP A 195 19.81 -3.45 -6.75
N PRO A 196 20.59 -2.62 -7.46
CA PRO A 196 20.13 -1.92 -8.65
C PRO A 196 19.69 -2.85 -9.79
N ASP A 197 20.29 -4.03 -9.93
CA ASP A 197 19.98 -4.99 -11.01
C ASP A 197 18.53 -5.47 -10.95
N LEU A 198 17.92 -5.42 -9.76
CA LEU A 198 16.50 -5.75 -9.57
C LEU A 198 15.55 -4.63 -10.07
N ILE A 199 16.07 -3.44 -10.37
CA ILE A 199 15.25 -2.23 -10.56
C ILE A 199 15.53 -1.53 -11.89
N GLU A 200 16.74 -1.61 -12.41
CA GLU A 200 17.15 -0.89 -13.63
C GLU A 200 16.24 -1.22 -14.82
N GLY A 201 15.72 -0.19 -15.48
CA GLY A 201 14.81 -0.27 -16.62
C GLY A 201 13.42 -0.80 -16.31
N ARG A 202 13.06 -1.05 -15.02
CA ARG A 202 11.78 -1.63 -14.65
C ARG A 202 10.73 -0.58 -14.27
N ARG A 203 9.48 -0.88 -14.60
CA ARG A 203 8.30 -0.16 -14.14
C ARG A 203 7.84 -0.78 -12.83
N VAL A 204 8.03 -0.06 -11.74
CA VAL A 204 7.86 -0.56 -10.38
C VAL A 204 6.47 -0.27 -9.84
N LEU A 205 5.79 -1.29 -9.30
CA LEU A 205 4.62 -1.14 -8.45
C LEU A 205 5.08 -1.10 -6.98
N LEU A 206 5.09 0.09 -6.38
CA LEU A 206 5.45 0.30 -4.98
C LEU A 206 4.22 0.05 -4.09
N VAL A 207 4.34 -0.83 -3.09
CA VAL A 207 3.24 -1.19 -2.18
C VAL A 207 3.48 -0.63 -0.80
N ASP A 208 2.50 0.11 -0.27
CA ASP A 208 2.46 0.59 1.12
C ASP A 208 1.15 0.17 1.81
N ASP A 209 1.05 0.35 3.12
CA ASP A 209 -0.18 0.11 3.86
C ASP A 209 -1.12 1.34 3.85
N VAL A 210 -0.56 2.54 4.00
CA VAL A 210 -1.31 3.82 4.00
C VAL A 210 -0.48 4.91 3.33
N ILE A 211 -1.04 5.57 2.35
CA ILE A 211 -0.51 6.83 1.84
C ILE A 211 -1.21 7.97 2.57
N THR A 212 -0.47 8.66 3.45
CA THR A 212 -0.95 9.87 4.13
C THR A 212 -0.64 11.10 3.27
N THR A 213 0.43 11.79 3.54
CA THR A 213 0.90 12.93 2.74
C THR A 213 1.56 12.53 1.41
N GLY A 214 1.91 11.26 1.23
CA GLY A 214 2.67 10.77 0.08
C GLY A 214 4.19 10.85 0.22
N ALA A 215 4.71 11.55 1.23
CA ALA A 215 6.14 11.80 1.40
C ALA A 215 6.99 10.52 1.43
N THR A 216 6.54 9.46 2.11
CA THR A 216 7.25 8.17 2.16
C THR A 216 7.31 7.52 0.79
N ALA A 217 6.17 7.46 0.09
CA ALA A 217 6.09 6.88 -1.25
C ALA A 217 6.96 7.66 -2.25
N ALA A 218 6.93 9.00 -2.20
CA ALA A 218 7.77 9.86 -3.03
C ALA A 218 9.27 9.65 -2.77
N ALA A 219 9.69 9.52 -1.51
CA ALA A 219 11.10 9.26 -1.20
C ALA A 219 11.56 7.86 -1.65
N CYS A 220 10.69 6.86 -1.55
CA CYS A 220 10.96 5.54 -2.12
C CYS A 220 11.06 5.62 -3.65
N ALA A 221 10.15 6.35 -4.29
CA ALA A 221 10.16 6.55 -5.74
C ALA A 221 11.44 7.23 -6.21
N GLN A 222 11.89 8.28 -5.53
CA GLN A 222 13.16 8.96 -5.85
C GLN A 222 14.36 8.01 -5.76
N ALA A 223 14.43 7.18 -4.71
CA ALA A 223 15.49 6.19 -4.57
C ALA A 223 15.48 5.15 -5.71
N LEU A 224 14.28 4.69 -6.12
CA LEU A 224 14.11 3.73 -7.21
C LEU A 224 14.48 4.35 -8.57
N LEU A 225 13.99 5.56 -8.86
CA LEU A 225 14.33 6.29 -10.09
C LEU A 225 15.83 6.61 -10.18
N SER A 226 16.46 7.01 -9.07
CA SER A 226 17.90 7.24 -9.01
C SER A 226 18.73 5.97 -9.23
N ALA A 227 18.14 4.80 -9.04
CA ALA A 227 18.74 3.49 -9.33
C ALA A 227 18.35 2.94 -10.73
N GLY A 228 17.77 3.79 -11.60
CA GLY A 228 17.47 3.44 -12.98
C GLY A 228 16.08 2.84 -13.23
N ALA A 229 15.15 2.88 -12.27
CA ALA A 229 13.76 2.50 -12.56
C ALA A 229 13.18 3.39 -13.66
N GLU A 230 12.42 2.80 -14.61
CA GLU A 230 11.74 3.55 -15.67
C GLU A 230 10.60 4.42 -15.09
N SER A 231 9.80 3.84 -14.23
CA SER A 231 8.70 4.53 -13.56
C SER A 231 8.32 3.85 -12.25
N VAL A 232 7.66 4.61 -11.37
CA VAL A 232 7.16 4.10 -10.09
C VAL A 232 5.71 4.52 -9.89
N PHE A 233 4.82 3.57 -9.72
CA PHE A 233 3.45 3.79 -9.32
C PHE A 233 3.23 3.26 -7.91
N ALA A 234 2.58 4.03 -7.02
CA ALA A 234 2.32 3.60 -5.65
C ALA A 234 0.90 3.09 -5.46
N VAL A 235 0.74 2.01 -4.70
CA VAL A 235 -0.56 1.51 -4.26
C VAL A 235 -0.56 1.25 -2.76
N ALA A 236 -1.64 1.64 -2.08
CA ALA A 236 -1.85 1.35 -0.66
C ALA A 236 -3.29 0.90 -0.41
N VAL A 237 -3.55 0.28 0.74
CA VAL A 237 -4.92 -0.10 1.12
C VAL A 237 -5.77 1.13 1.38
N ALA A 238 -5.20 2.14 2.02
CA ALA A 238 -5.95 3.34 2.40
C ALA A 238 -5.13 4.63 2.23
N THR A 239 -5.86 5.73 2.15
CA THR A 239 -5.30 7.08 2.17
C THR A 239 -6.05 7.98 3.14
N VAL A 240 -5.37 9.03 3.61
CA VAL A 240 -6.00 10.15 4.31
C VAL A 240 -6.40 11.18 3.26
N GLU A 241 -7.66 11.58 3.26
CA GLU A 241 -8.14 12.68 2.41
C GLU A 241 -7.91 14.01 3.13
N PHE A 242 -7.24 14.93 2.47
CA PHE A 242 -7.06 16.29 2.95
C PHE A 242 -8.00 17.22 2.16
N PRO A 243 -8.49 18.31 2.76
CA PRO A 243 -9.12 19.35 1.96
C PRO A 243 -8.13 19.83 0.90
N PRO A 244 -8.59 20.26 -0.30
CA PRO A 244 -7.72 20.81 -1.32
C PRO A 244 -6.84 21.90 -0.70
N ILE A 245 -5.53 21.84 -0.96
CA ILE A 245 -4.64 22.92 -0.55
C ILE A 245 -5.10 24.15 -1.33
N ALA A 246 -5.59 25.17 -0.63
CA ALA A 246 -5.97 26.43 -1.25
C ALA A 246 -4.74 26.94 -2.02
N GLN A 247 -4.83 26.97 -3.35
CA GLN A 247 -3.80 27.62 -4.14
C GLN A 247 -3.74 29.06 -3.68
N PRO A 248 -2.55 29.61 -3.39
CA PRO A 248 -2.45 31.04 -3.11
C PRO A 248 -3.03 31.78 -4.31
N THR A 249 -4.14 32.48 -4.09
CA THR A 249 -4.67 33.43 -5.06
C THR A 249 -3.57 34.45 -5.29
N LEU A 250 -2.93 34.40 -6.46
CA LEU A 250 -2.09 35.49 -6.90
C LEU A 250 -2.97 36.76 -6.84
N PRO A 251 -2.52 37.82 -6.16
CA PRO A 251 -3.25 39.08 -6.22
C PRO A 251 -3.37 39.48 -7.68
N LEU A 252 -4.60 39.71 -8.13
CA LEU A 252 -4.85 40.32 -9.43
C LEU A 252 -4.03 41.61 -9.43
N GLN A 253 -3.15 41.79 -10.41
CA GLN A 253 -2.53 43.07 -10.69
C GLN A 253 -3.68 44.02 -11.01
N GLU A 254 -3.93 44.97 -10.14
CA GLU A 254 -4.75 46.11 -10.46
C GLU A 254 -4.06 46.83 -11.64
N ASP A 255 -4.68 46.78 -12.80
CA ASP A 255 -4.29 47.57 -13.93
C ASP A 255 -4.27 49.01 -13.50
N ALA A 256 -3.09 49.60 -13.42
CA ALA A 256 -2.92 51.03 -13.28
C ALA A 256 -3.33 51.63 -14.61
N ASP A 257 -4.62 52.01 -14.72
CA ASP A 257 -5.07 52.84 -15.84
C ASP A 257 -4.41 54.20 -15.73
N GLU A 258 -3.69 54.51 -16.75
CA GLU A 258 -3.08 55.83 -17.04
C GLU A 258 -4.11 56.93 -17.06
N GLU A 259 -3.95 57.93 -16.18
CA GLU A 259 -4.48 59.25 -16.46
C GLU A 259 -3.48 60.02 -17.33
N ILE A 260 -3.94 60.40 -18.52
CA ILE A 260 -3.39 61.49 -19.32
C ILE A 260 -4.43 62.64 -19.35
#